data_19b7da995b5e078905cae1223c8cd8a3
#
_entry.id   19b7da995b5e078905cae1223c8cd8a3
#
_cell.length_a   1.000
_cell.length_b   1.000
_cell.length_c   1.000
_cell.angle_alpha   90.00
_cell.angle_beta   90.00
_cell.angle_gamma   90.00
#
_symmetry.space_group_name_H-M   'P 1'
#
loop_
_entity.id
_entity.type
_entity.pdbx_description
1 polymer ?
#
loop_
_entity_poly.entity_id
_entity_poly.type
_entity_poly.pdbx_seq_one_letter_code
_entity_poly.pdbx_strand_id
1 'polypeptide(L)'
;MKLLSVMVFSMGTFLLASPISYASEEYTGTLESRPKGKTGTWVIGGRQVEATDKTQLEAEYGPIVVGGCVVVEYEGKRVAFIKSEEKEKCRK
;
A
#
# COMPACT_ATOMS: atom_id res chain seq x y z
N MET A 1 7.93 -50.95 27.60
CA MET A 1 7.73 -50.46 27.33
C MET A 1 7.42 -49.67 26.73
N LYS A 2 7.38 -49.30 26.49
CA LYS A 2 7.06 -48.60 26.00
C LYS A 2 6.91 -47.60 25.48
N LEU A 3 6.90 -47.34 25.28
CA LEU A 3 6.69 -46.41 24.85
C LEU A 3 6.47 -45.56 24.31
N LEU A 4 6.42 -45.16 24.09
CA LEU A 4 6.17 -44.35 23.63
C LEU A 4 5.93 -43.45 23.12
N SER A 5 5.95 -43.07 22.97
CA SER A 5 5.63 -42.23 22.50
C SER A 5 5.53 -41.38 22.00
N VAL A 6 5.43 -41.07 21.86
CA VAL A 6 5.19 -40.24 21.40
C VAL A 6 5.07 -39.33 20.88
N MET A 7 5.04 -38.93 20.68
CA MET A 7 4.79 -38.05 20.23
C MET A 7 4.60 -37.12 19.71
N VAL A 8 4.52 -36.82 19.57
CA VAL A 8 4.23 -35.95 19.13
C VAL A 8 4.13 -35.02 18.59
N PHE A 9 4.01 -34.60 18.42
CA PHE A 9 3.81 -33.70 17.96
C PHE A 9 3.52 -32.74 17.48
N SER A 10 3.53 -32.43 17.32
CA SER A 10 3.14 -31.57 16.89
C SER A 10 3.13 -30.69 16.36
N MET A 11 2.99 -30.36 16.16
CA MET A 11 2.85 -29.53 15.69
C MET A 11 2.64 -28.56 15.28
N GLY A 12 2.55 -28.28 15.23
CA GLY A 12 2.22 -27.34 14.83
C GLY A 12 2.09 -26.53 14.41
N THR A 13 1.94 -26.20 14.31
CA THR A 13 1.68 -25.37 13.88
C THR A 13 1.62 -24.39 13.42
N PHE A 14 1.48 -24.11 13.27
CA PHE A 14 1.38 -23.22 12.89
C PHE A 14 1.17 -22.26 12.39
N LEU A 15 1.04 -21.99 12.21
CA LEU A 15 0.77 -21.22 11.74
C LEU A 15 0.63 -20.30 11.37
N LEU A 16 0.41 -20.03 11.25
CA LEU A 16 0.19 -19.26 10.84
C LEU A 16 -0.03 -18.31 10.55
N ALA A 17 -0.15 -18.01 10.41
CA ALA A 17 -0.45 -17.25 10.10
C ALA A 17 -0.58 -16.36 9.80
N SER A 18 -0.83 -15.89 9.65
CA SER A 18 -1.05 -15.07 9.32
C SER A 18 -1.25 -14.22 8.97
N PRO A 19 -1.43 -13.75 8.82
CA PRO A 19 -1.68 -12.94 8.44
C PRO A 19 -2.09 -12.02 8.15
N ILE A 20 -2.53 -11.57 8.16
CA ILE A 20 -2.96 -10.81 7.93
C ILE A 20 -2.90 -9.75 7.64
N SER A 21 -2.86 -9.42 7.39
CA SER A 21 -2.55 -8.47 7.19
C SER A 21 -3.05 -7.64 6.46
N TYR A 22 -3.55 -7.09 6.18
CA TYR A 22 -4.02 -6.36 5.41
C TYR A 22 -3.63 -5.22 5.67
N ALA A 23 -3.35 -5.08 5.74
CA ALA A 23 -2.92 -4.13 6.06
C ALA A 23 -2.60 -3.15 5.23
N SER A 24 -1.92 -2.29 5.38
CA SER A 24 -1.73 -1.26 4.61
C SER A 24 -0.53 -1.42 3.83
N GLU A 25 -0.58 -1.22 2.58
CA GLU A 25 0.53 -1.21 1.71
C GLU A 25 0.77 0.18 1.27
N GLU A 26 2.01 0.52 0.97
CA GLU A 26 2.35 1.83 0.45
C GLU A 26 3.11 1.70 -0.84
N TYR A 27 2.91 2.64 -1.73
CA TYR A 27 3.64 2.66 -2.99
C TYR A 27 4.02 4.10 -3.29
N THR A 28 5.29 4.36 -3.50
CA THR A 28 5.79 5.71 -3.73
C THR A 28 6.29 5.82 -5.15
N GLY A 29 5.94 6.88 -5.83
CA GLY A 29 6.40 7.09 -7.18
C GLY A 29 6.10 8.49 -7.64
N THR A 30 6.54 8.78 -8.86
CA THR A 30 6.29 10.09 -9.46
C THR A 30 4.92 10.09 -10.08
N LEU A 31 4.16 11.14 -9.83
CA LEU A 31 2.84 11.26 -10.40
C LEU A 31 2.96 11.58 -11.88
N GLU A 32 2.43 10.71 -12.72
CA GLU A 32 2.55 10.88 -14.15
C GLU A 32 1.29 11.43 -14.78
N SER A 33 0.15 11.08 -14.26
CA SER A 33 -1.07 11.67 -14.74
C SER A 33 -2.15 11.51 -13.69
N ARG A 34 -3.13 12.38 -13.73
CA ARG A 34 -4.23 12.32 -12.79
C ARG A 34 -5.46 12.94 -13.43
N PRO A 35 -6.65 12.58 -12.90
CA PRO A 35 -7.87 13.19 -13.42
C PRO A 35 -8.00 14.61 -12.92
N LYS A 36 -8.94 15.34 -13.48
CA LYS A 36 -9.17 16.66 -13.07
C LYS A 36 -9.49 16.77 -11.62
N GLY A 37 -10.27 15.91 -11.09
CA GLY A 37 -10.59 15.93 -9.68
C GLY A 37 -9.85 14.84 -8.97
N LYS A 38 -10.49 14.29 -7.96
CA LYS A 38 -9.86 13.25 -7.18
C LYS A 38 -10.16 11.86 -7.71
N THR A 39 -11.40 11.65 -8.09
CA THR A 39 -11.85 10.31 -8.45
C THR A 39 -11.46 9.97 -9.88
N GLY A 40 -10.91 8.80 -10.05
CA GLY A 40 -10.54 8.33 -11.38
C GLY A 40 -9.20 7.63 -11.34
N THR A 41 -8.62 7.45 -12.52
CA THR A 41 -7.38 6.73 -12.64
C THR A 41 -6.19 7.67 -12.57
N TRP A 42 -5.30 7.37 -11.65
CA TRP A 42 -4.05 8.11 -11.52
C TRP A 42 -2.94 7.17 -11.97
N VAL A 43 -1.90 7.72 -12.55
CA VAL A 43 -0.75 6.92 -12.93
C VAL A 43 0.43 7.41 -12.12
N ILE A 44 0.97 6.55 -11.30
CA ILE A 44 2.02 6.89 -10.37
C ILE A 44 3.14 5.88 -10.53
N GLY A 45 4.30 6.35 -10.96
CA GLY A 45 5.43 5.45 -11.13
C GLY A 45 5.14 4.31 -12.07
N GLY A 46 4.35 4.56 -13.10
CA GLY A 46 4.00 3.53 -14.06
C GLY A 46 2.87 2.62 -13.64
N ARG A 47 2.31 2.84 -12.47
CA ARG A 47 1.25 1.98 -11.96
C ARG A 47 -0.07 2.73 -11.98
N GLN A 48 -1.11 2.08 -12.41
CA GLN A 48 -2.43 2.68 -12.40
C GLN A 48 -3.06 2.50 -11.04
N VAL A 49 -3.60 3.58 -10.52
CA VAL A 49 -4.18 3.61 -9.19
C VAL A 49 -5.56 4.21 -9.31
N GLU A 50 -6.55 3.52 -8.80
CA GLU A 50 -7.92 4.01 -8.89
C GLU A 50 -8.33 4.71 -7.62
N ALA A 51 -8.56 6.01 -7.70
CA ALA A 51 -9.00 6.76 -6.55
C ALA A 51 -10.51 6.89 -6.59
N THR A 52 -11.13 6.85 -5.43
CA THR A 52 -12.58 6.96 -5.33
C THR A 52 -12.89 8.19 -4.52
N ASP A 53 -14.17 8.44 -4.32
CA ASP A 53 -14.55 9.57 -3.52
C ASP A 53 -14.17 9.38 -2.06
N LYS A 54 -13.82 8.16 -1.67
CA LYS A 54 -13.38 7.91 -0.32
C LYS A 54 -11.87 8.02 -0.15
N THR A 55 -11.14 8.17 -1.24
CA THR A 55 -9.70 8.34 -1.16
C THR A 55 -9.42 9.75 -0.63
N GLN A 56 -8.47 9.89 0.25
CA GLN A 56 -8.14 11.19 0.78
C GLN A 56 -6.84 11.68 0.19
N LEU A 57 -6.78 12.98 -0.08
CA LEU A 57 -5.57 13.58 -0.62
C LEU A 57 -4.94 14.42 0.46
N GLU A 58 -3.63 14.30 0.64
CA GLU A 58 -2.92 15.09 1.63
C GLU A 58 -1.71 15.74 1.02
N ALA A 59 -1.66 17.04 1.05
CA ALA A 59 -0.58 17.78 0.42
C ALA A 59 0.41 18.28 1.45
N GLU A 60 0.91 17.37 2.24
CA GLU A 60 1.82 17.71 3.30
C GLU A 60 3.14 18.29 2.82
N TYR A 61 3.63 17.82 1.73
CA TYR A 61 4.91 18.27 1.20
C TYR A 61 4.73 19.07 -0.08
N GLY A 62 3.60 19.72 -0.24
CA GLY A 62 3.35 20.52 -1.42
C GLY A 62 2.21 19.97 -2.21
N PRO A 63 1.89 20.62 -3.31
CA PRO A 63 0.71 20.23 -4.09
C PRO A 63 0.92 18.87 -4.74
N ILE A 64 -0.18 18.18 -4.95
CA ILE A 64 -0.15 16.87 -5.60
C ILE A 64 -0.35 17.12 -7.08
N VAL A 65 0.76 17.27 -7.79
CA VAL A 65 0.71 17.63 -9.20
C VAL A 65 1.59 16.70 -10.02
N VAL A 66 1.32 16.65 -11.30
CA VAL A 66 2.10 15.83 -12.20
C VAL A 66 3.57 16.25 -12.13
N GLY A 67 4.42 15.29 -12.03
CA GLY A 67 5.85 15.53 -11.88
C GLY A 67 6.31 15.48 -10.45
N GLY A 68 5.39 15.52 -9.51
CA GLY A 68 5.74 15.49 -8.10
C GLY A 68 5.84 14.08 -7.57
N CYS A 69 6.39 13.96 -6.39
CA CYS A 69 6.52 12.68 -5.73
C CYS A 69 5.31 12.46 -4.83
N VAL A 70 4.70 11.31 -4.92
CA VAL A 70 3.53 11.01 -4.10
C VAL A 70 3.63 9.60 -3.56
N VAL A 71 2.92 9.36 -2.48
CA VAL A 71 2.83 8.03 -1.93
C VAL A 71 1.36 7.65 -1.87
N VAL A 72 1.06 6.42 -2.24
CA VAL A 72 -0.29 5.89 -2.23
C VAL A 72 -0.36 4.92 -1.09
N GLU A 73 -1.36 5.06 -0.25
CA GLU A 73 -1.58 4.12 0.82
C GLU A 73 -2.85 3.36 0.56
N TYR A 74 -2.76 2.06 0.65
CA TYR A 74 -3.90 1.18 0.40
C TYR A 74 -4.43 0.62 1.70
N GLU A 75 -5.73 0.34 1.68
CA GLU A 75 -6.33 -0.45 2.73
C GLU A 75 -6.96 -1.60 2.01
N GLY A 76 -6.36 -2.76 2.07
CA GLY A 76 -6.81 -3.85 1.28
C GLY A 76 -6.59 -3.51 -0.17
N LYS A 77 -7.63 -3.55 -0.96
CA LYS A 77 -7.51 -3.21 -2.36
C LYS A 77 -7.91 -1.79 -2.66
N ARG A 78 -8.28 -1.06 -1.66
CA ARG A 78 -8.79 0.27 -1.86
C ARG A 78 -7.70 1.30 -1.60
N VAL A 79 -7.68 2.35 -2.40
CA VAL A 79 -6.73 3.42 -2.21
C VAL A 79 -7.27 4.34 -1.13
N ALA A 80 -6.62 4.34 0.01
CA ALA A 80 -7.08 5.14 1.14
C ALA A 80 -6.56 6.56 1.07
N PHE A 81 -5.30 6.73 0.70
CA PHE A 81 -4.68 8.05 0.65
C PHE A 81 -3.76 8.20 -0.52
N ILE A 82 -3.69 9.42 -1.05
CA ILE A 82 -2.65 9.79 -2.00
C ILE A 82 -2.05 11.06 -1.41
N LYS A 83 -0.79 11.00 -1.04
CA LYS A 83 -0.14 12.09 -0.34
C LYS A 83 1.06 12.59 -1.09
N SER A 84 1.32 13.89 -1.02
CA SER A 84 2.56 14.40 -1.59
C SER A 84 3.71 13.91 -0.70
N GLU A 85 4.87 13.80 -1.27
CA GLU A 85 6.03 13.31 -0.56
C GLU A 85 7.25 14.12 -0.95
N GLU A 86 8.31 13.99 -0.17
CA GLU A 86 9.54 14.70 -0.49
C GLU A 86 10.13 14.12 -1.76
N LYS A 87 10.70 15.00 -2.57
CA LYS A 87 11.29 14.56 -3.80
C LYS A 87 12.29 13.47 -3.65
N GLU A 88 13.04 13.48 -2.62
CA GLU A 88 14.03 12.46 -2.39
C GLU A 88 13.49 11.08 -2.30
N LYS A 89 12.25 10.94 -1.90
CA LYS A 89 11.68 9.61 -1.78
C LYS A 89 11.43 8.97 -3.13
N CYS A 90 11.38 9.76 -4.17
CA CYS A 90 11.17 9.24 -5.51
C CYS A 90 12.44 9.13 -6.31
N ARG A 91 13.56 9.68 -5.81
CA ARG A 91 14.72 9.60 -6.55
C ARG A 91 15.44 8.45 -6.10
N LYS A 92 15.99 7.77 -6.67
CA LYS A 92 16.58 6.64 -6.23
C LYS A 92 17.46 6.31 -6.90
#